data_8b1e1636294b65a9a95dbd5904d7dea9
#
_entry.id   8b1e1636294b65a9a95dbd5904d7dea9
#
_cell.length_a   1.000
_cell.length_b   1.000
_cell.length_c   1.000
_cell.angle_alpha   90.00
_cell.angle_beta   90.00
_cell.angle_gamma   90.00
#
_symmetry.space_group_name_H-M   'P 1'
#
loop_
_entity.id
_entity.type
_entity.pdbx_description
1 polymer ?
#
loop_
_entity_poly.entity_id
_entity_poly.type
_entity_poly.pdbx_seq_one_letter_code
_entity_poly.pdbx_strand_id
1 'polypeptide(L)'
;MFFLSYDFFVIALPLGVLALSAALIGGILLYKKQSLLGDALGHGTYPGVILAYMLFATKSPKILALGAAFTAFCTLRIIQSLTKGGQGMRGESALALSLSGMFGLGMVLKTVITGNPHFAKASQSGLKSFLFGSAAFLQKEDFVLILLWSLFSLSLFFLFRRAFRLYCFDPEYGAFLGMEEGKMHILLRFLLIPLLALGIKMLGVLLMASFLVLPMLFARELSGRRNVIFLLAGLLSLFYSLLGTGLSLSQKGFSTGAGIIVLMGGSLMLLLILKELRAGIQTSRHKTLS
;
A
#
# COMPACT_ATOMS: atom_id res chain seq x y z
N MET A 1 2.53 -5.10 -29.40
CA MET A 1 2.31 -6.55 -29.36
C MET A 1 2.55 -7.15 -27.95
N PHE A 2 3.22 -6.46 -27.01
CA PHE A 2 3.49 -6.94 -25.64
C PHE A 2 2.25 -6.97 -24.72
N PHE A 3 1.28 -6.08 -24.91
CA PHE A 3 0.04 -5.99 -24.10
C PHE A 3 -0.92 -7.18 -24.28
N LEU A 4 -0.65 -8.10 -25.20
CA LEU A 4 -1.46 -9.29 -25.47
C LEU A 4 -0.71 -10.59 -25.13
N SER A 5 0.48 -10.50 -24.51
CA SER A 5 1.22 -11.70 -24.08
C SER A 5 0.60 -12.31 -22.82
N TYR A 6 0.65 -13.63 -22.71
CA TYR A 6 0.21 -14.37 -21.51
C TYR A 6 0.87 -13.82 -20.24
N ASP A 7 2.17 -13.53 -20.29
CA ASP A 7 2.95 -13.00 -19.17
C ASP A 7 2.45 -11.63 -18.70
N PHE A 8 1.97 -10.79 -19.64
CA PHE A 8 1.37 -9.51 -19.27
C PHE A 8 0.11 -9.71 -18.42
N PHE A 9 -0.81 -10.57 -18.82
CA PHE A 9 -2.04 -10.81 -18.08
C PHE A 9 -1.80 -11.45 -16.71
N VAL A 10 -0.85 -12.36 -16.63
CA VAL A 10 -0.46 -13.03 -15.38
C VAL A 10 0.07 -12.03 -14.34
N ILE A 11 0.77 -10.99 -14.73
CA ILE A 11 1.28 -9.97 -13.81
C ILE A 11 0.30 -8.81 -13.66
N ALA A 12 -0.28 -8.32 -14.75
CA ALA A 12 -1.11 -7.13 -14.76
C ALA A 12 -2.44 -7.29 -14.03
N LEU A 13 -3.07 -8.49 -14.10
CA LEU A 13 -4.38 -8.72 -13.51
C LEU A 13 -4.33 -8.68 -11.96
N PRO A 14 -3.47 -9.46 -11.26
CA PRO A 14 -3.42 -9.37 -9.80
C PRO A 14 -2.90 -8.02 -9.33
N LEU A 15 -1.95 -7.43 -10.05
CA LEU A 15 -1.42 -6.12 -9.73
C LEU A 15 -2.47 -5.02 -9.88
N GLY A 16 -3.27 -5.06 -10.94
CA GLY A 16 -4.34 -4.10 -11.18
C GLY A 16 -5.42 -4.18 -10.10
N VAL A 17 -5.88 -5.40 -9.74
CA VAL A 17 -6.89 -5.59 -8.70
C VAL A 17 -6.34 -5.22 -7.32
N LEU A 18 -5.07 -5.54 -7.04
CA LEU A 18 -4.36 -5.12 -5.83
C LEU A 18 -4.27 -3.59 -5.74
N ALA A 19 -3.85 -2.94 -6.82
CA ALA A 19 -3.73 -1.49 -6.90
C ALA A 19 -5.08 -0.79 -6.67
N LEU A 20 -6.15 -1.30 -7.28
CA LEU A 20 -7.51 -0.81 -7.07
C LEU A 20 -7.93 -0.93 -5.60
N SER A 21 -7.71 -2.11 -5.00
CA SER A 21 -8.03 -2.35 -3.58
C SER A 21 -7.23 -1.44 -2.66
N ALA A 22 -5.92 -1.32 -2.92
CA ALA A 22 -5.02 -0.46 -2.15
C ALA A 22 -5.43 1.01 -2.23
N ALA A 23 -5.78 1.52 -3.42
CA ALA A 23 -6.23 2.90 -3.60
C ALA A 23 -7.51 3.21 -2.83
N LEU A 24 -8.49 2.31 -2.82
CA LEU A 24 -9.76 2.51 -2.12
C LEU A 24 -9.60 2.42 -0.60
N ILE A 25 -8.88 1.43 -0.09
CA ILE A 25 -8.60 1.26 1.34
C ILE A 25 -7.69 2.39 1.84
N GLY A 26 -6.64 2.71 1.08
CA GLY A 26 -5.73 3.81 1.37
C GLY A 26 -6.42 5.17 1.39
N GLY A 27 -7.44 5.36 0.55
CA GLY A 27 -8.29 6.54 0.57
C GLY A 27 -9.00 6.74 1.91
N ILE A 28 -9.50 5.66 2.54
CA ILE A 28 -10.09 5.73 3.88
C ILE A 28 -9.04 6.19 4.89
N LEU A 29 -7.82 5.62 4.84
CA LEU A 29 -6.72 6.00 5.72
C LEU A 29 -6.35 7.49 5.56
N LEU A 30 -6.29 7.98 4.33
CA LEU A 30 -5.99 9.37 4.03
C LEU A 30 -7.03 10.33 4.63
N TYR A 31 -8.33 10.03 4.45
CA TYR A 31 -9.41 10.84 5.02
C TYR A 31 -9.46 10.78 6.56
N LYS A 32 -9.07 9.67 7.16
CA LYS A 32 -8.92 9.52 8.62
C LYS A 32 -7.59 10.08 9.15
N LYS A 33 -6.78 10.77 8.32
CA LYS A 33 -5.46 11.31 8.67
C LYS A 33 -4.48 10.25 9.19
N GLN A 34 -4.59 9.03 8.69
CA GLN A 34 -3.78 7.86 9.05
C GLN A 34 -2.95 7.36 7.87
N SER A 35 -2.57 8.23 6.94
CA SER A 35 -1.83 7.87 5.72
C SER A 35 -0.51 7.15 6.02
N LEU A 36 0.19 7.54 7.09
CA LEU A 36 1.45 6.91 7.54
C LEU A 36 1.26 5.52 8.15
N LEU A 37 0.02 5.14 8.51
CA LEU A 37 -0.25 3.81 9.08
C LEU A 37 0.08 2.69 8.09
N GLY A 38 -0.22 2.89 6.81
CA GLY A 38 0.12 1.94 5.75
C GLY A 38 1.63 1.70 5.64
N ASP A 39 2.42 2.76 5.77
CA ASP A 39 3.89 2.70 5.73
C ASP A 39 4.44 1.99 6.98
N ALA A 40 4.01 2.39 8.18
CA ALA A 40 4.43 1.78 9.42
C ALA A 40 4.10 0.28 9.48
N LEU A 41 2.90 -0.12 9.05
CA LEU A 41 2.51 -1.53 8.97
C LEU A 41 3.27 -2.26 7.86
N GLY A 42 3.51 -1.63 6.72
CA GLY A 42 4.31 -2.18 5.64
C GLY A 42 5.72 -2.55 6.10
N HIS A 43 6.43 -1.63 6.74
CA HIS A 43 7.74 -1.90 7.34
C HIS A 43 7.64 -2.93 8.47
N GLY A 44 6.54 -2.96 9.21
CA GLY A 44 6.24 -3.96 10.25
C GLY A 44 6.07 -5.39 9.73
N THR A 45 5.79 -5.60 8.44
CA THR A 45 5.72 -6.94 7.86
C THR A 45 7.10 -7.57 7.64
N TYR A 46 8.13 -6.75 7.47
CA TYR A 46 9.45 -7.21 7.08
C TYR A 46 10.10 -8.19 8.07
N PRO A 47 10.15 -7.92 9.40
CA PRO A 47 10.67 -8.90 10.35
C PRO A 47 9.87 -10.20 10.35
N GLY A 48 8.56 -10.15 10.07
CA GLY A 48 7.71 -11.35 10.03
C GLY A 48 8.00 -12.27 8.87
N VAL A 49 8.28 -11.72 7.70
CA VAL A 49 8.73 -12.51 6.55
C VAL A 49 10.03 -13.24 6.89
N ILE A 50 10.98 -12.56 7.51
CA ILE A 50 12.28 -13.12 7.87
C ILE A 50 12.13 -14.18 8.96
N LEU A 51 11.36 -13.91 10.01
CA LEU A 51 11.08 -14.86 11.09
C LEU A 51 10.38 -16.11 10.56
N ALA A 52 9.37 -15.97 9.70
CA ALA A 52 8.69 -17.09 9.08
C ALA A 52 9.66 -17.96 8.25
N TYR A 53 10.57 -17.32 7.51
CA TYR A 53 11.60 -18.03 6.78
C TYR A 53 12.60 -18.75 7.71
N MET A 54 13.02 -18.12 8.82
CA MET A 54 13.92 -18.73 9.82
C MET A 54 13.30 -19.96 10.47
N LEU A 55 12.01 -19.89 10.82
CA LEU A 55 11.32 -20.96 11.55
C LEU A 55 10.97 -22.14 10.67
N PHE A 56 10.54 -21.91 9.44
CA PHE A 56 10.01 -22.96 8.58
C PHE A 56 10.94 -23.36 7.43
N ALA A 57 12.06 -22.64 7.23
CA ALA A 57 13.04 -22.85 6.15
C ALA A 57 12.39 -23.01 4.75
N THR A 58 11.21 -22.39 4.55
CA THR A 58 10.40 -22.53 3.33
C THR A 58 10.13 -21.16 2.70
N LYS A 59 10.03 -21.13 1.37
CA LYS A 59 9.63 -19.96 0.59
C LYS A 59 8.15 -19.98 0.22
N SER A 60 7.33 -20.81 0.87
CA SER A 60 5.90 -20.88 0.62
C SER A 60 5.26 -19.50 0.81
N PRO A 61 4.51 -18.98 -0.21
CA PRO A 61 3.86 -17.68 -0.12
C PRO A 61 2.93 -17.54 1.06
N LYS A 62 2.20 -18.61 1.39
CA LYS A 62 1.23 -18.64 2.49
C LYS A 62 1.91 -18.42 3.84
N ILE A 63 3.01 -19.13 4.09
CA ILE A 63 3.75 -19.05 5.36
C ILE A 63 4.41 -17.68 5.52
N LEU A 64 5.03 -17.16 4.46
CA LEU A 64 5.64 -15.84 4.49
C LEU A 64 4.60 -14.72 4.68
N ALA A 65 3.45 -14.81 4.00
CA ALA A 65 2.35 -13.86 4.17
C ALA A 65 1.74 -13.91 5.58
N LEU A 66 1.61 -15.10 6.18
CA LEU A 66 1.15 -15.23 7.57
C LEU A 66 2.14 -14.60 8.56
N GLY A 67 3.44 -14.83 8.38
CA GLY A 67 4.47 -14.18 9.20
C GLY A 67 4.44 -12.65 9.06
N ALA A 68 4.33 -12.15 7.82
CA ALA A 68 4.18 -10.74 7.54
C ALA A 68 2.94 -10.13 8.21
N ALA A 69 1.78 -10.78 8.08
CA ALA A 69 0.53 -10.33 8.69
C ALA A 69 0.60 -10.34 10.22
N PHE A 70 1.23 -11.36 10.81
CA PHE A 70 1.42 -11.45 12.27
C PHE A 70 2.24 -10.28 12.81
N THR A 71 3.38 -9.98 12.22
CA THR A 71 4.21 -8.87 12.69
C THR A 71 3.62 -7.50 12.36
N ALA A 72 2.89 -7.34 11.26
CA ALA A 72 2.10 -6.14 11.01
C ALA A 72 1.02 -5.94 12.09
N PHE A 73 0.36 -7.02 12.52
CA PHE A 73 -0.59 -6.95 13.64
C PHE A 73 0.12 -6.58 14.96
N CYS A 74 1.29 -7.15 15.24
CA CYS A 74 2.10 -6.76 16.41
C CYS A 74 2.48 -5.27 16.35
N THR A 75 2.93 -4.78 15.18
CA THR A 75 3.23 -3.36 14.95
C THR A 75 2.03 -2.48 15.24
N LEU A 76 0.85 -2.88 14.78
CA LEU A 76 -0.39 -2.17 15.08
C LEU A 76 -0.67 -2.10 16.59
N ARG A 77 -0.47 -3.21 17.31
CA ARG A 77 -0.65 -3.27 18.78
C ARG A 77 0.35 -2.38 19.50
N ILE A 78 1.60 -2.32 19.04
CA ILE A 78 2.62 -1.42 19.56
C ILE A 78 2.20 0.03 19.36
N ILE A 79 1.81 0.44 18.17
CA ILE A 79 1.32 1.79 17.87
C ILE A 79 0.16 2.17 18.80
N GLN A 80 -0.82 1.27 18.96
CA GLN A 80 -1.97 1.50 19.83
C GLN A 80 -1.57 1.64 21.30
N SER A 81 -0.62 0.83 21.78
CA SER A 81 -0.12 0.91 23.15
C SER A 81 0.60 2.23 23.41
N LEU A 82 1.42 2.69 22.46
CA LEU A 82 2.15 3.94 22.57
C LEU A 82 1.24 5.18 22.51
N THR A 83 0.09 5.07 21.84
CA THR A 83 -0.87 6.19 21.71
C THR A 83 -1.95 6.19 22.79
N LYS A 84 -2.12 5.09 23.54
CA LYS A 84 -3.09 4.99 24.64
C LYS A 84 -2.48 5.53 25.95
N GLY A 85 -3.25 6.36 26.65
CA GLY A 85 -2.90 6.87 28.00
C GLY A 85 -2.82 8.39 28.04
N GLY A 86 -3.01 8.97 29.24
CA GLY A 86 -3.03 10.42 29.45
C GLY A 86 -1.70 11.14 29.13
N GLN A 87 -0.60 10.40 29.01
CA GLN A 87 0.71 10.86 28.56
C GLN A 87 1.19 10.10 27.31
N GLY A 88 0.25 9.54 26.52
CA GLY A 88 0.56 8.81 25.30
C GLY A 88 1.30 9.68 24.28
N MET A 89 2.17 9.05 23.49
CA MET A 89 2.89 9.72 22.42
C MET A 89 1.89 10.25 21.36
N ARG A 90 2.25 11.35 20.69
CA ARG A 90 1.52 11.80 19.51
C ARG A 90 1.50 10.68 18.46
N GLY A 91 0.37 10.51 17.77
CA GLY A 91 0.18 9.43 16.80
C GLY A 91 1.30 9.32 15.76
N GLU A 92 1.79 10.45 15.24
CA GLU A 92 2.89 10.49 14.27
C GLU A 92 4.22 10.00 14.87
N SER A 93 4.52 10.36 16.12
CA SER A 93 5.74 9.90 16.81
C SER A 93 5.67 8.39 17.09
N ALA A 94 4.52 7.87 17.49
CA ALA A 94 4.30 6.45 17.69
C ALA A 94 4.44 5.64 16.39
N LEU A 95 3.93 6.18 15.28
CA LEU A 95 4.09 5.59 13.95
C LEU A 95 5.56 5.57 13.53
N ALA A 96 6.29 6.70 13.67
CA ALA A 96 7.70 6.80 13.30
C ALA A 96 8.59 5.86 14.13
N LEU A 97 8.36 5.78 15.46
CA LEU A 97 9.09 4.88 16.35
C LEU A 97 8.83 3.42 15.98
N SER A 98 7.57 3.05 15.77
CA SER A 98 7.20 1.68 15.41
C SER A 98 7.77 1.28 14.04
N LEU A 99 7.73 2.18 13.05
CA LEU A 99 8.32 1.98 11.73
C LEU A 99 9.82 1.71 11.84
N SER A 100 10.55 2.63 12.50
CA SER A 100 12.01 2.53 12.63
C SER A 100 12.42 1.30 13.43
N GLY A 101 11.73 1.01 14.54
CA GLY A 101 12.01 -0.14 15.40
C GLY A 101 11.78 -1.47 14.70
N MET A 102 10.63 -1.63 14.02
CA MET A 102 10.30 -2.86 13.31
C MET A 102 11.17 -3.06 12.07
N PHE A 103 11.44 -2.00 11.31
CA PHE A 103 12.35 -2.08 10.18
C PHE A 103 13.78 -2.43 10.63
N GLY A 104 14.27 -1.78 11.71
CA GLY A 104 15.56 -2.08 12.31
C GLY A 104 15.66 -3.54 12.77
N LEU A 105 14.62 -4.05 13.46
CA LEU A 105 14.52 -5.47 13.83
C LEU A 105 14.62 -6.38 12.61
N GLY A 106 13.90 -6.07 11.55
CA GLY A 106 13.96 -6.84 10.30
C GLY A 106 15.36 -6.83 9.69
N MET A 107 16.06 -5.70 9.70
CA MET A 107 17.43 -5.60 9.20
C MET A 107 18.42 -6.43 10.04
N VAL A 108 18.29 -6.43 11.36
CA VAL A 108 19.11 -7.27 12.26
C VAL A 108 18.86 -8.75 11.95
N LEU A 109 17.59 -9.19 11.90
CA LEU A 109 17.25 -10.57 11.57
C LEU A 109 17.79 -10.99 10.19
N LYS A 110 17.73 -10.10 9.20
CA LYS A 110 18.32 -10.33 7.87
C LYS A 110 19.83 -10.56 7.97
N THR A 111 20.55 -9.77 8.76
CA THR A 111 21.99 -9.92 8.96
C THR A 111 22.32 -11.26 9.61
N VAL A 112 21.53 -11.70 10.58
CA VAL A 112 21.68 -13.03 11.23
C VAL A 112 21.53 -14.15 10.20
N ILE A 113 20.55 -14.08 9.29
CA ILE A 113 20.38 -15.10 8.22
C ILE A 113 21.56 -15.08 7.25
N THR A 114 22.00 -13.90 6.81
CA THR A 114 23.08 -13.81 5.82
C THR A 114 24.42 -14.24 6.38
N GLY A 115 24.64 -14.08 7.69
CA GLY A 115 25.86 -14.52 8.39
C GLY A 115 25.89 -16.02 8.75
N ASN A 116 24.79 -16.74 8.63
CA ASN A 116 24.71 -18.14 9.02
C ASN A 116 24.84 -19.08 7.81
N PRO A 117 25.87 -19.98 7.79
CA PRO A 117 26.09 -20.92 6.68
C PRO A 117 24.89 -21.84 6.38
N HIS A 118 24.07 -22.12 7.38
CA HIS A 118 22.86 -22.96 7.24
C HIS A 118 21.84 -22.36 6.29
N PHE A 119 21.79 -21.01 6.22
CA PHE A 119 20.88 -20.27 5.36
C PHE A 119 21.54 -19.67 4.10
N ALA A 120 22.87 -19.87 3.93
CA ALA A 120 23.67 -19.16 2.93
C ALA A 120 23.22 -19.38 1.47
N LYS A 121 22.73 -20.58 1.12
CA LYS A 121 22.27 -20.88 -0.25
C LYS A 121 20.87 -20.34 -0.58
N ALA A 122 20.07 -20.03 0.44
CA ALA A 122 18.67 -19.68 0.26
C ALA A 122 18.39 -18.17 0.44
N SER A 123 19.28 -17.45 1.13
CA SER A 123 18.99 -16.11 1.67
C SER A 123 19.24 -14.97 0.68
N GLN A 124 20.14 -15.12 -0.29
CA GLN A 124 20.61 -13.96 -1.03
C GLN A 124 19.67 -13.46 -2.13
N SER A 125 18.94 -14.33 -2.81
CA SER A 125 18.12 -13.95 -3.97
C SER A 125 16.66 -13.62 -3.67
N GLY A 126 16.10 -14.16 -2.58
CA GLY A 126 14.66 -14.01 -2.29
C GLY A 126 14.31 -12.85 -1.33
N LEU A 127 15.15 -12.61 -0.30
CA LEU A 127 14.86 -11.59 0.72
C LEU A 127 15.05 -10.14 0.23
N LYS A 128 15.95 -9.89 -0.72
CA LYS A 128 16.09 -8.58 -1.36
C LYS A 128 14.85 -8.20 -2.15
N SER A 129 14.16 -9.16 -2.76
CA SER A 129 12.95 -8.90 -3.54
C SER A 129 11.76 -8.43 -2.68
N PHE A 130 11.72 -8.77 -1.40
CA PHE A 130 10.68 -8.24 -0.49
C PHE A 130 10.81 -6.75 -0.18
N LEU A 131 12.02 -6.19 -0.19
CA LEU A 131 12.21 -4.75 0.01
C LEU A 131 11.83 -3.93 -1.22
N PHE A 132 12.22 -4.40 -2.40
CA PHE A 132 12.07 -3.64 -3.65
C PHE A 132 10.95 -4.16 -4.55
N GLY A 133 10.31 -5.26 -4.16
CA GLY A 133 9.31 -5.95 -4.97
C GLY A 133 9.93 -6.69 -6.15
N SER A 134 9.26 -7.72 -6.61
CA SER A 134 9.70 -8.49 -7.75
C SER A 134 8.53 -9.23 -8.39
N ALA A 135 7.74 -8.48 -9.16
CA ALA A 135 6.61 -9.06 -9.90
C ALA A 135 7.05 -10.18 -10.86
N ALA A 136 8.31 -10.14 -11.32
CA ALA A 136 8.85 -11.16 -12.23
C ALA A 136 9.10 -12.54 -11.59
N PHE A 137 9.17 -12.62 -10.25
CA PHE A 137 9.39 -13.89 -9.52
C PHE A 137 8.14 -14.41 -8.80
N LEU A 138 6.96 -13.98 -9.23
CA LEU A 138 5.69 -14.47 -8.69
C LEU A 138 5.47 -15.93 -9.06
N GLN A 139 5.14 -16.72 -8.05
CA GLN A 139 4.66 -18.08 -8.25
C GLN A 139 3.16 -18.08 -8.55
N LYS A 140 2.65 -19.12 -9.20
CA LYS A 140 1.20 -19.26 -9.47
C LYS A 140 0.35 -19.16 -8.20
N GLU A 141 0.88 -19.65 -7.07
CA GLU A 141 0.21 -19.56 -5.77
C GLU A 141 0.10 -18.11 -5.26
N ASP A 142 1.13 -17.28 -5.47
CA ASP A 142 1.08 -15.86 -5.12
C ASP A 142 0.00 -15.12 -5.90
N PHE A 143 -0.05 -15.38 -7.22
CA PHE A 143 -1.06 -14.82 -8.11
C PHE A 143 -2.48 -15.07 -7.57
N VAL A 144 -2.79 -16.33 -7.25
CA VAL A 144 -4.12 -16.71 -6.76
C VAL A 144 -4.43 -16.07 -5.41
N LEU A 145 -3.47 -16.08 -4.47
CA LEU A 145 -3.67 -15.49 -3.14
C LEU A 145 -3.90 -13.97 -3.22
N ILE A 146 -3.09 -13.26 -4.01
CA ILE A 146 -3.21 -11.81 -4.16
C ILE A 146 -4.54 -11.47 -4.82
N LEU A 147 -4.90 -12.18 -5.89
CA LEU A 147 -6.14 -11.94 -6.61
C LEU A 147 -7.36 -12.20 -5.74
N LEU A 148 -7.42 -13.36 -5.06
CA LEU A 148 -8.53 -13.71 -4.19
C LEU A 148 -8.69 -12.72 -3.04
N TRP A 149 -7.60 -12.35 -2.35
CA TRP A 149 -7.67 -11.40 -1.25
C TRP A 149 -8.06 -10.00 -1.73
N SER A 150 -7.53 -9.55 -2.86
CA SER A 150 -7.85 -8.23 -3.41
C SER A 150 -9.32 -8.15 -3.85
N LEU A 151 -9.85 -9.19 -4.51
CA LEU A 151 -11.26 -9.28 -4.87
C LEU A 151 -12.17 -9.34 -3.63
N PHE A 152 -11.78 -10.11 -2.62
CA PHE A 152 -12.49 -10.16 -1.34
C PHE A 152 -12.53 -8.79 -0.65
N SER A 153 -11.38 -8.09 -0.62
CA SER A 153 -11.28 -6.75 -0.06
C SER A 153 -12.14 -5.73 -0.81
N LEU A 154 -12.17 -5.81 -2.14
CA LEU A 154 -13.05 -4.98 -2.98
C LEU A 154 -14.51 -5.28 -2.72
N SER A 155 -14.89 -6.56 -2.64
CA SER A 155 -16.26 -6.96 -2.37
C SER A 155 -16.75 -6.42 -1.03
N LEU A 156 -15.93 -6.55 0.04
CA LEU A 156 -16.25 -5.98 1.35
C LEU A 156 -16.28 -4.44 1.32
N PHE A 157 -15.36 -3.80 0.61
CA PHE A 157 -15.38 -2.35 0.45
C PHE A 157 -16.69 -1.88 -0.18
N PHE A 158 -17.14 -2.49 -1.26
CA PHE A 158 -18.38 -2.13 -1.94
C PHE A 158 -19.63 -2.48 -1.11
N LEU A 159 -19.62 -3.61 -0.39
CA LEU A 159 -20.69 -4.01 0.52
C LEU A 159 -20.87 -2.99 1.65
N PHE A 160 -19.77 -2.57 2.28
CA PHE A 160 -19.76 -1.60 3.37
C PHE A 160 -19.52 -0.16 2.93
N ARG A 161 -19.65 0.17 1.63
CA ARG A 161 -19.36 1.51 1.09
C ARG A 161 -20.12 2.65 1.77
N ARG A 162 -21.35 2.38 2.23
CA ARG A 162 -22.16 3.37 2.97
C ARG A 162 -21.57 3.61 4.37
N ALA A 163 -21.23 2.53 5.06
CA ALA A 163 -20.61 2.61 6.39
C ALA A 163 -19.24 3.29 6.32
N PHE A 164 -18.38 2.95 5.34
CA PHE A 164 -17.11 3.63 5.14
C PHE A 164 -17.25 5.12 4.82
N ARG A 165 -18.28 5.52 4.08
CA ARG A 165 -18.56 6.96 3.85
C ARG A 165 -18.91 7.69 5.15
N LEU A 166 -19.81 7.14 5.95
CA LEU A 166 -20.17 7.72 7.25
C LEU A 166 -18.95 7.77 8.16
N TYR A 167 -18.22 6.66 8.24
CA TYR A 167 -17.00 6.58 9.03
C TYR A 167 -15.95 7.64 8.68
N CYS A 168 -15.79 8.00 7.39
CA CYS A 168 -14.82 8.99 6.93
C CYS A 168 -15.30 10.44 7.08
N PHE A 169 -16.58 10.70 6.81
CA PHE A 169 -17.06 12.07 6.56
C PHE A 169 -18.08 12.57 7.58
N ASP A 170 -18.77 11.65 8.25
CA ASP A 170 -19.80 11.99 9.23
C ASP A 170 -19.92 10.91 10.31
N PRO A 171 -18.88 10.80 11.18
CA PRO A 171 -18.85 9.77 12.22
C PRO A 171 -19.95 9.98 13.28
N GLU A 172 -20.36 11.22 13.54
CA GLU A 172 -21.41 11.55 14.51
C GLU A 172 -22.77 11.02 14.03
N TYR A 173 -23.12 11.28 12.77
CA TYR A 173 -24.33 10.73 12.17
C TYR A 173 -24.26 9.19 12.06
N GLY A 174 -23.07 8.65 11.77
CA GLY A 174 -22.83 7.22 11.79
C GLY A 174 -23.14 6.60 13.17
N ALA A 175 -22.65 7.22 14.23
CA ALA A 175 -22.93 6.80 15.62
C ALA A 175 -24.43 6.89 15.97
N PHE A 176 -25.11 7.95 15.53
CA PHE A 176 -26.55 8.09 15.68
C PHE A 176 -27.34 6.95 15.01
N LEU A 177 -26.86 6.46 13.87
CA LEU A 177 -27.42 5.28 13.17
C LEU A 177 -27.01 3.93 13.78
N GLY A 178 -26.32 3.92 14.93
CA GLY A 178 -25.86 2.71 15.61
C GLY A 178 -24.57 2.13 15.06
N MET A 179 -23.82 2.89 14.26
CA MET A 179 -22.51 2.44 13.76
C MET A 179 -21.44 2.57 14.85
N GLU A 180 -20.87 1.45 15.24
CA GLU A 180 -19.75 1.44 16.18
C GLU A 180 -18.43 1.73 15.45
N GLU A 181 -17.78 2.85 15.76
CA GLU A 181 -16.51 3.24 15.15
C GLU A 181 -15.41 2.17 15.35
N GLY A 182 -15.42 1.50 16.50
CA GLY A 182 -14.51 0.40 16.79
C GLY A 182 -14.60 -0.76 15.80
N LYS A 183 -15.81 -1.15 15.40
CA LYS A 183 -16.02 -2.21 14.39
C LYS A 183 -15.49 -1.79 13.01
N MET A 184 -15.66 -0.52 12.63
CA MET A 184 -15.13 0.00 11.37
C MET A 184 -13.59 0.04 11.37
N HIS A 185 -12.99 0.40 12.51
CA HIS A 185 -11.53 0.31 12.69
C HIS A 185 -11.02 -1.13 12.53
N ILE A 186 -11.71 -2.11 13.13
CA ILE A 186 -11.32 -3.52 13.03
C ILE A 186 -11.46 -3.99 11.58
N LEU A 187 -12.57 -3.68 10.92
CA LEU A 187 -12.79 -4.04 9.52
C LEU A 187 -11.72 -3.47 8.59
N LEU A 188 -11.40 -2.17 8.75
CA LEU A 188 -10.37 -1.51 7.94
C LEU A 188 -8.99 -2.17 8.12
N ARG A 189 -8.61 -2.49 9.35
CA ARG A 189 -7.34 -3.15 9.67
C ARG A 189 -7.30 -4.58 9.16
N PHE A 190 -8.41 -5.30 9.26
CA PHE A 190 -8.57 -6.65 8.72
C PHE A 190 -8.38 -6.68 7.20
N LEU A 191 -8.86 -5.67 6.47
CA LEU A 191 -8.64 -5.54 5.04
C LEU A 191 -7.20 -5.11 4.70
N LEU A 192 -6.65 -4.16 5.47
CA LEU A 192 -5.36 -3.54 5.21
C LEU A 192 -4.17 -4.49 5.45
N ILE A 193 -4.14 -5.19 6.60
CA ILE A 193 -2.97 -5.99 7.01
C ILE A 193 -2.63 -7.09 6.00
N PRO A 194 -3.57 -7.97 5.58
CA PRO A 194 -3.24 -9.00 4.58
C PRO A 194 -3.01 -8.40 3.19
N LEU A 195 -3.66 -7.28 2.85
CA LEU A 195 -3.41 -6.59 1.59
C LEU A 195 -1.95 -6.11 1.51
N LEU A 196 -1.43 -5.55 2.61
CA LEU A 196 -0.02 -5.18 2.73
C LEU A 196 0.89 -6.41 2.68
N ALA A 197 0.60 -7.43 3.47
CA ALA A 197 1.42 -8.64 3.55
C ALA A 197 1.58 -9.36 2.20
N LEU A 198 0.53 -9.41 1.39
CA LEU A 198 0.54 -10.00 0.06
C LEU A 198 1.11 -9.04 -1.00
N GLY A 199 0.75 -7.75 -0.93
CA GLY A 199 1.17 -6.74 -1.90
C GLY A 199 2.67 -6.45 -1.87
N ILE A 200 3.30 -6.56 -0.70
CA ILE A 200 4.73 -6.33 -0.53
C ILE A 200 5.58 -7.27 -1.39
N LYS A 201 5.15 -8.49 -1.61
CA LYS A 201 5.88 -9.43 -2.46
C LYS A 201 5.94 -8.96 -3.93
N MET A 202 4.88 -8.32 -4.41
CA MET A 202 4.84 -7.78 -5.78
C MET A 202 5.57 -6.44 -5.92
N LEU A 203 5.26 -5.53 -5.01
CA LEU A 203 5.63 -4.13 -5.11
C LEU A 203 6.84 -3.78 -4.24
N GLY A 204 7.08 -4.53 -3.18
CA GLY A 204 8.05 -4.20 -2.13
C GLY A 204 7.45 -3.32 -1.05
N VAL A 205 8.12 -3.29 0.12
CA VAL A 205 7.67 -2.55 1.30
C VAL A 205 7.53 -1.06 1.00
N LEU A 206 8.56 -0.46 0.38
CA LEU A 206 8.63 0.97 0.09
C LEU A 206 7.52 1.44 -0.89
N LEU A 207 7.18 0.58 -1.86
CA LEU A 207 6.29 0.96 -2.95
C LEU A 207 4.83 0.72 -2.59
N MET A 208 4.54 -0.25 -1.72
CA MET A 208 3.17 -0.57 -1.32
C MET A 208 2.49 0.58 -0.56
N ALA A 209 3.24 1.29 0.30
CA ALA A 209 2.73 2.47 1.01
C ALA A 209 2.36 3.60 0.05
N SER A 210 3.16 3.81 -1.00
CA SER A 210 2.86 4.81 -2.04
C SER A 210 1.58 4.47 -2.80
N PHE A 211 1.32 3.19 -3.08
CA PHE A 211 0.08 2.74 -3.72
C PHE A 211 -1.17 3.02 -2.89
N LEU A 212 -1.08 3.03 -1.57
CA LEU A 212 -2.20 3.38 -0.69
C LEU A 212 -2.55 4.87 -0.77
N VAL A 213 -1.57 5.74 -0.97
CA VAL A 213 -1.75 7.19 -0.81
C VAL A 213 -1.82 7.94 -2.15
N LEU A 214 -0.90 7.62 -3.08
CA LEU A 214 -0.70 8.40 -4.30
C LEU A 214 -1.94 8.50 -5.21
N PRO A 215 -2.68 7.39 -5.49
CA PRO A 215 -3.84 7.47 -6.37
C PRO A 215 -4.94 8.38 -5.82
N MET A 216 -5.11 8.38 -4.49
CA MET A 216 -6.12 9.20 -3.83
C MET A 216 -5.71 10.67 -3.82
N LEU A 217 -4.43 10.98 -3.57
CA LEU A 217 -3.92 12.36 -3.69
C LEU A 217 -4.10 12.88 -5.11
N PHE A 218 -3.76 12.09 -6.11
CA PHE A 218 -3.94 12.48 -7.52
C PHE A 218 -5.42 12.73 -7.85
N ALA A 219 -6.32 11.85 -7.44
CA ALA A 219 -7.74 12.00 -7.67
C ALA A 219 -8.33 13.25 -6.99
N ARG A 220 -7.84 13.62 -5.80
CA ARG A 220 -8.23 14.85 -5.10
C ARG A 220 -7.84 16.12 -5.87
N GLU A 221 -6.72 16.07 -6.54
CA GLU A 221 -6.29 17.19 -7.39
C GLU A 221 -7.13 17.34 -8.66
N LEU A 222 -7.74 16.26 -9.14
CA LEU A 222 -8.58 16.27 -10.34
C LEU A 222 -10.05 16.64 -10.05
N SER A 223 -10.57 16.33 -8.87
CA SER A 223 -11.99 16.54 -8.55
C SER A 223 -12.21 16.94 -7.07
N GLY A 224 -13.18 17.83 -6.85
CA GLY A 224 -13.66 18.16 -5.50
C GLY A 224 -14.82 17.28 -5.00
N ARG A 225 -15.42 16.46 -5.88
CA ARG A 225 -16.58 15.61 -5.53
C ARG A 225 -16.14 14.30 -4.92
N ARG A 226 -16.50 14.02 -3.67
CA ARG A 226 -16.06 12.83 -2.88
C ARG A 226 -16.24 11.48 -3.60
N ASN A 227 -17.42 11.26 -4.20
CA ASN A 227 -17.68 9.99 -4.91
C ASN A 227 -16.83 9.84 -6.16
N VAL A 228 -16.56 10.96 -6.86
CA VAL A 228 -15.73 11.00 -8.06
C VAL A 228 -14.27 10.75 -7.70
N ILE A 229 -13.80 11.26 -6.55
CA ILE A 229 -12.42 11.05 -6.09
C ILE A 229 -12.12 9.55 -5.90
N PHE A 230 -13.00 8.80 -5.22
CA PHE A 230 -12.80 7.35 -5.04
C PHE A 230 -12.80 6.60 -6.38
N LEU A 231 -13.71 6.97 -7.29
CA LEU A 231 -13.75 6.39 -8.64
C LEU A 231 -12.45 6.69 -9.41
N LEU A 232 -12.04 7.96 -9.43
CA LEU A 232 -10.82 8.39 -10.11
C LEU A 232 -9.57 7.73 -9.50
N ALA A 233 -9.48 7.62 -8.18
CA ALA A 233 -8.36 6.95 -7.53
C ALA A 233 -8.25 5.49 -7.96
N GLY A 234 -9.38 4.79 -8.03
CA GLY A 234 -9.44 3.42 -8.54
C GLY A 234 -9.03 3.32 -10.01
N LEU A 235 -9.55 4.18 -10.87
CA LEU A 235 -9.21 4.19 -12.30
C LEU A 235 -7.74 4.56 -12.54
N LEU A 236 -7.21 5.56 -11.84
CA LEU A 236 -5.80 5.94 -11.93
C LEU A 236 -4.89 4.79 -11.47
N SER A 237 -5.22 4.13 -10.36
CA SER A 237 -4.41 3.00 -9.88
C SER A 237 -4.38 1.84 -10.88
N LEU A 238 -5.51 1.50 -11.50
CA LEU A 238 -5.59 0.52 -12.58
C LEU A 238 -4.77 0.96 -13.80
N PHE A 239 -4.97 2.17 -14.27
CA PHE A 239 -4.30 2.71 -15.46
C PHE A 239 -2.78 2.67 -15.31
N TYR A 240 -2.25 3.22 -14.21
CA TYR A 240 -0.79 3.24 -13.98
C TYR A 240 -0.21 1.86 -13.69
N SER A 241 -0.98 0.94 -13.08
CA SER A 241 -0.52 -0.43 -12.89
C SER A 241 -0.38 -1.18 -14.22
N LEU A 242 -1.32 -1.00 -15.14
CA LEU A 242 -1.25 -1.58 -16.49
C LEU A 242 -0.10 -0.98 -17.30
N LEU A 243 0.04 0.35 -17.29
CA LEU A 243 1.14 1.03 -17.99
C LEU A 243 2.52 0.59 -17.45
N GLY A 244 2.70 0.60 -16.14
CA GLY A 244 3.97 0.22 -15.53
C GLY A 244 4.33 -1.25 -15.75
N THR A 245 3.34 -2.14 -15.75
CA THR A 245 3.56 -3.56 -16.11
C THR A 245 3.98 -3.68 -17.58
N GLY A 246 3.31 -2.98 -18.49
CA GLY A 246 3.67 -2.97 -19.90
C GLY A 246 5.10 -2.48 -20.16
N LEU A 247 5.50 -1.38 -19.49
CA LEU A 247 6.87 -0.86 -19.59
C LEU A 247 7.91 -1.80 -18.98
N SER A 248 7.59 -2.41 -17.83
CA SER A 248 8.49 -3.36 -17.18
C SER A 248 8.77 -4.61 -18.03
N LEU A 249 7.78 -5.09 -18.77
CA LEU A 249 7.95 -6.22 -19.68
C LEU A 249 8.67 -5.84 -20.97
N SER A 250 8.58 -4.58 -21.40
CA SER A 250 9.26 -4.10 -22.61
C SER A 250 10.75 -3.80 -22.38
N GLN A 251 11.16 -3.47 -21.14
CA GLN A 251 12.55 -3.11 -20.82
C GLN A 251 13.13 -4.04 -19.76
N LYS A 252 14.14 -4.82 -20.12
CA LYS A 252 14.85 -5.70 -19.18
C LYS A 252 15.50 -4.90 -18.06
N GLY A 253 15.22 -5.28 -16.82
CA GLY A 253 15.79 -4.64 -15.62
C GLY A 253 14.95 -3.50 -15.03
N PHE A 254 13.81 -3.16 -15.62
CA PHE A 254 12.90 -2.16 -15.09
C PHE A 254 11.97 -2.77 -14.01
N SER A 255 12.07 -2.27 -12.77
CA SER A 255 11.18 -2.73 -11.68
C SER A 255 9.76 -2.23 -11.90
N THR A 256 8.80 -3.14 -11.96
CA THR A 256 7.38 -2.84 -12.20
C THR A 256 6.83 -1.84 -11.18
N GLY A 257 7.06 -2.10 -9.89
CA GLY A 257 6.55 -1.24 -8.81
C GLY A 257 7.14 0.16 -8.84
N ALA A 258 8.47 0.28 -8.96
CA ALA A 258 9.13 1.59 -9.03
C ALA A 258 8.67 2.39 -10.25
N GLY A 259 8.54 1.73 -11.41
CA GLY A 259 8.06 2.36 -12.63
C GLY A 259 6.66 2.95 -12.50
N ILE A 260 5.73 2.21 -11.89
CA ILE A 260 4.36 2.70 -11.66
C ILE A 260 4.37 3.96 -10.80
N ILE A 261 5.14 3.95 -9.71
CA ILE A 261 5.17 5.09 -8.78
C ILE A 261 5.83 6.31 -9.39
N VAL A 262 6.91 6.13 -10.14
CA VAL A 262 7.58 7.24 -10.85
C VAL A 262 6.65 7.83 -11.90
N LEU A 263 5.93 7.02 -12.66
CA LEU A 263 4.96 7.51 -13.66
C LEU A 263 3.79 8.25 -13.00
N MET A 264 3.19 7.67 -11.97
CA MET A 264 2.04 8.28 -11.30
C MET A 264 2.45 9.50 -10.47
N GLY A 265 3.56 9.43 -9.73
CA GLY A 265 4.09 10.54 -8.96
C GLY A 265 4.57 11.69 -9.85
N GLY A 266 5.28 11.37 -10.93
CA GLY A 266 5.72 12.35 -11.91
C GLY A 266 4.57 13.08 -12.59
N SER A 267 3.50 12.35 -12.98
CA SER A 267 2.30 12.97 -13.57
C SER A 267 1.53 13.82 -12.55
N LEU A 268 1.48 13.43 -11.27
CA LEU A 268 0.90 14.26 -10.21
C LEU A 268 1.72 15.54 -10.01
N MET A 269 3.05 15.44 -9.91
CA MET A 269 3.93 16.62 -9.79
C MET A 269 3.79 17.56 -10.97
N LEU A 270 3.74 17.03 -12.19
CA LEU A 270 3.50 17.83 -13.39
C LEU A 270 2.16 18.57 -13.33
N LEU A 271 1.10 17.90 -12.90
CA LEU A 271 -0.22 18.50 -12.72
C LEU A 271 -0.20 19.63 -11.70
N LEU A 272 0.48 19.45 -10.57
CA LEU A 272 0.60 20.48 -9.53
C LEU A 272 1.37 21.71 -10.05
N ILE A 273 2.50 21.51 -10.71
CA ILE A 273 3.29 22.59 -11.34
C ILE A 273 2.44 23.35 -12.36
N LEU A 274 1.71 22.66 -13.22
CA LEU A 274 0.84 23.31 -14.20
C LEU A 274 -0.29 24.12 -13.55
N LYS A 275 -0.85 23.66 -12.46
CA LYS A 275 -1.86 24.41 -11.69
C LYS A 275 -1.27 25.70 -11.09
N GLU A 276 -0.09 25.63 -10.47
CA GLU A 276 0.58 26.80 -9.89
C GLU A 276 0.94 27.83 -10.97
N LEU A 277 1.46 27.41 -12.12
CA LEU A 277 1.77 28.30 -13.23
C LEU A 277 0.51 29.00 -13.75
N ARG A 278 -0.62 28.29 -13.87
CA ARG A 278 -1.91 28.91 -14.28
C ARG A 278 -2.41 29.91 -13.24
N ALA A 279 -2.32 29.60 -11.95
CA ALA A 279 -2.72 30.52 -10.89
C ALA A 279 -1.84 31.79 -10.86
N GLY A 280 -0.52 31.66 -11.05
CA GLY A 280 0.39 32.79 -11.15
C GLY A 280 0.11 33.72 -12.34
N ILE A 281 -0.25 33.15 -13.50
CA ILE A 281 -0.64 33.94 -14.69
C ILE A 281 -1.95 34.70 -14.46
N GLN A 282 -2.93 34.10 -13.76
CA GLN A 282 -4.19 34.77 -13.46
C GLN A 282 -4.01 35.93 -12.48
N THR A 283 -3.19 35.76 -11.44
CA THR A 283 -2.88 36.85 -10.48
C THR A 283 -2.09 37.99 -11.12
N SER A 284 -1.20 37.69 -12.07
CA SER A 284 -0.46 38.72 -12.81
C SER A 284 -1.38 39.53 -13.76
N ARG A 285 -2.35 38.87 -14.41
CA ARG A 285 -3.34 39.55 -15.27
C ARG A 285 -4.27 40.50 -14.49
N HIS A 286 -4.66 40.13 -13.28
CA HIS A 286 -5.47 41.02 -12.43
C HIS A 286 -4.71 42.26 -11.94
N LYS A 287 -3.38 42.14 -11.71
CA LYS A 287 -2.53 43.30 -11.32
C LYS A 287 -2.22 44.25 -12.45
N THR A 288 -2.31 43.83 -13.71
CA THR A 288 -2.08 44.72 -14.87
C THR A 288 -3.35 45.42 -15.36
N LEU A 289 -4.51 45.08 -14.83
CA LEU A 289 -5.83 45.66 -15.16
C LEU A 289 -6.41 46.57 -14.06
N SER A 290 -5.72 46.67 -12.91
CA SER A 290 -5.97 47.61 -11.81
C SER A 290 -4.97 48.74 -11.82
#